data_b7ac0ebc0ea4484beadd9eaae310733b
#
_entry.id   b7ac0ebc0ea4484beadd9eaae310733b
#
_cell.length_a   1.000
_cell.length_b   1.000
_cell.length_c   1.000
_cell.angle_alpha   90.00
_cell.angle_beta   90.00
_cell.angle_gamma   90.00
#
_symmetry.space_group_name_H-M   'P 1'
#
loop_
_entity.id
_entity.type
_entity.pdbx_description
1 polymer ?
#
loop_
_entity_poly.entity_id
_entity_poly.type
_entity_poly.pdbx_seq_one_letter_code
_entity_poly.pdbx_strand_id
1 'polypeptide(L)'
;MTQKLRDKFGQIDIYLFDQILRGNISEKMRVVDAGCGYGRNLVYLLHEGCEAFGIDRDAEGVAQVRKMAGSLQPALPAENFQAGCVEAMPFPDSFADVVICSAVLHFARDEAHFRAMLNELWRVLRPGGLLFCRLGSRIGMDFRELRPGIYAVGSSEWFLVDQEMLLQLTAELGGTLVDPLKTTVVQDLRCMTTWVVRKAAEPGAAS
;
A
#
# COMPACT_ATOMS: atom_id res chain seq x y z
N MET A 1 -15.45 19.75 -15.75
CA MET A 1 -15.00 18.34 -15.94
C MET A 1 -13.97 17.94 -14.92
N THR A 2 -12.92 18.71 -14.70
CA THR A 2 -11.81 18.41 -13.78
C THR A 2 -12.25 18.22 -12.31
N GLN A 3 -13.16 19.07 -11.78
CA GLN A 3 -13.64 18.95 -10.41
C GLN A 3 -14.40 17.63 -10.20
N LYS A 4 -15.32 17.27 -11.08
CA LYS A 4 -16.06 15.99 -11.00
C LYS A 4 -15.17 14.75 -10.99
N LEU A 5 -14.05 14.77 -11.73
CA LEU A 5 -13.08 13.68 -11.70
C LEU A 5 -12.33 13.63 -10.37
N ARG A 6 -11.92 14.79 -9.83
CA ARG A 6 -11.30 14.86 -8.50
C ARG A 6 -12.23 14.42 -7.39
N ASP A 7 -13.50 14.81 -7.47
CA ASP A 7 -14.51 14.42 -6.49
C ASP A 7 -14.72 12.89 -6.51
N LYS A 8 -14.68 12.27 -7.70
CA LYS A 8 -14.87 10.82 -7.86
C LYS A 8 -13.63 10.00 -7.51
N PHE A 9 -12.46 10.43 -7.96
CA PHE A 9 -11.23 9.62 -7.88
C PHE A 9 -10.24 10.11 -6.81
N GLY A 10 -10.44 11.29 -6.25
CA GLY A 10 -9.47 11.89 -5.34
C GLY A 10 -8.12 12.12 -6.01
N GLN A 11 -7.06 11.79 -5.28
CA GLN A 11 -5.67 11.80 -5.72
C GLN A 11 -5.09 10.37 -5.73
N ILE A 12 -5.91 9.41 -6.14
CA ILE A 12 -5.53 7.99 -6.18
C ILE A 12 -4.20 7.78 -6.93
N ASP A 13 -3.40 6.87 -6.44
CA ASP A 13 -2.19 6.45 -7.16
C ASP A 13 -2.56 5.84 -8.50
N ILE A 14 -1.93 6.30 -9.58
CA ILE A 14 -2.27 5.87 -10.95
C ILE A 14 -2.07 4.37 -11.17
N TYR A 15 -1.08 3.76 -10.52
CA TYR A 15 -0.82 2.33 -10.65
C TYR A 15 -1.78 1.50 -9.78
N LEU A 16 -2.30 2.05 -8.69
CA LEU A 16 -3.41 1.46 -7.95
C LEU A 16 -4.70 1.52 -8.78
N PHE A 17 -4.95 2.65 -9.44
CA PHE A 17 -6.09 2.80 -10.31
C PHE A 17 -6.03 1.83 -11.51
N ASP A 18 -4.84 1.57 -12.08
CA ASP A 18 -4.65 0.52 -13.08
C ASP A 18 -5.09 -0.87 -12.57
N GLN A 19 -4.80 -1.22 -11.31
CA GLN A 19 -5.25 -2.51 -10.73
C GLN A 19 -6.78 -2.58 -10.61
N ILE A 20 -7.44 -1.47 -10.31
CA ILE A 20 -8.91 -1.38 -10.28
C ILE A 20 -9.48 -1.55 -11.70
N LEU A 21 -8.96 -0.82 -12.69
CA LEU A 21 -9.40 -0.91 -14.08
C LEU A 21 -9.25 -2.31 -14.68
N ARG A 22 -8.26 -3.06 -14.22
CA ARG A 22 -8.00 -4.45 -14.65
C ARG A 22 -8.82 -5.49 -13.89
N GLY A 23 -9.66 -5.05 -12.93
CA GLY A 23 -10.51 -5.93 -12.13
C GLY A 23 -9.77 -6.71 -11.04
N ASN A 24 -8.50 -6.38 -10.76
CA ASN A 24 -7.75 -6.97 -9.65
C ASN A 24 -8.24 -6.49 -8.28
N ILE A 25 -8.92 -5.35 -8.24
CA ILE A 25 -9.58 -4.77 -7.06
C ILE A 25 -11.00 -4.39 -7.46
N SER A 26 -11.99 -4.84 -6.68
CA SER A 26 -13.41 -4.60 -6.95
C SER A 26 -14.16 -4.19 -5.67
N GLU A 27 -15.36 -3.67 -5.85
CA GLU A 27 -16.25 -3.18 -4.78
C GLU A 27 -16.65 -4.25 -3.74
N LYS A 28 -16.52 -5.53 -4.09
CA LYS A 28 -16.85 -6.66 -3.20
C LYS A 28 -15.73 -7.06 -2.26
N MET A 29 -14.56 -6.42 -2.40
CA MET A 29 -13.37 -6.76 -1.66
C MET A 29 -13.25 -5.93 -0.39
N ARG A 30 -12.71 -6.58 0.65
CA ARG A 30 -12.23 -5.92 1.86
C ARG A 30 -10.84 -5.37 1.62
N VAL A 31 -10.69 -4.06 1.77
CA VAL A 31 -9.45 -3.34 1.45
C VAL A 31 -8.88 -2.70 2.72
N VAL A 32 -7.60 -2.94 3.01
CA VAL A 32 -6.85 -2.27 4.07
C VAL A 32 -5.82 -1.33 3.42
N ASP A 33 -5.88 -0.03 3.71
CA ASP A 33 -4.86 0.96 3.32
C ASP A 33 -3.90 1.18 4.51
N ALA A 34 -2.75 0.53 4.46
CA ALA A 34 -1.73 0.58 5.50
C ALA A 34 -0.79 1.78 5.27
N GLY A 35 -0.91 2.77 6.16
CA GLY A 35 -0.35 4.11 5.98
C GLY A 35 -1.27 4.97 5.13
N CYS A 36 -2.56 5.01 5.50
CA CYS A 36 -3.59 5.67 4.70
C CYS A 36 -3.46 7.20 4.64
N GLY A 37 -2.70 7.81 5.57
CA GLY A 37 -2.54 9.26 5.66
C GLY A 37 -3.89 9.97 5.68
N TYR A 38 -4.08 10.87 4.72
CA TYR A 38 -5.33 11.62 4.52
C TYR A 38 -6.32 10.92 3.56
N GLY A 39 -6.13 9.64 3.26
CA GLY A 39 -7.07 8.81 2.51
C GLY A 39 -7.09 9.00 0.99
N ARG A 40 -5.99 9.49 0.40
CA ARG A 40 -5.95 9.78 -1.05
C ARG A 40 -6.32 8.57 -1.95
N ASN A 41 -6.00 7.36 -1.51
CA ASN A 41 -6.29 6.12 -2.23
C ASN A 41 -7.68 5.55 -1.92
N LEU A 42 -8.35 6.05 -0.88
CA LEU A 42 -9.63 5.54 -0.40
C LEU A 42 -10.85 6.20 -1.07
N VAL A 43 -10.73 7.42 -1.61
CA VAL A 43 -11.87 8.18 -2.13
C VAL A 43 -12.69 7.37 -3.13
N TYR A 44 -12.06 6.81 -4.15
CA TYR A 44 -12.75 6.01 -5.17
C TYR A 44 -13.35 4.72 -4.58
N LEU A 45 -12.59 4.02 -3.75
CA LEU A 45 -13.03 2.78 -3.12
C LEU A 45 -14.26 2.99 -2.23
N LEU A 46 -14.31 4.11 -1.50
CA LEU A 46 -15.45 4.51 -0.69
C LEU A 46 -16.67 4.84 -1.56
N HIS A 47 -16.48 5.54 -2.69
CA HIS A 47 -17.57 5.82 -3.63
C HIS A 47 -18.17 4.55 -4.24
N GLU A 48 -17.36 3.54 -4.51
CA GLU A 48 -17.81 2.26 -5.06
C GLU A 48 -18.34 1.29 -3.98
N GLY A 49 -18.36 1.71 -2.70
CA GLY A 49 -18.93 0.93 -1.60
C GLY A 49 -18.06 -0.21 -1.08
N CYS A 50 -16.73 -0.18 -1.32
CA CYS A 50 -15.82 -1.18 -0.78
C CYS A 50 -15.84 -1.21 0.75
N GLU A 51 -15.64 -2.39 1.35
CA GLU A 51 -15.42 -2.53 2.78
C GLU A 51 -13.99 -2.06 3.12
N ALA A 52 -13.83 -0.75 3.31
CA ALA A 52 -12.54 -0.11 3.47
C ALA A 52 -12.11 0.03 4.94
N PHE A 53 -10.82 -0.22 5.18
CA PHE A 53 -10.13 -0.04 6.46
C PHE A 53 -8.86 0.77 6.22
N GLY A 54 -8.39 1.45 7.26
CA GLY A 54 -7.14 2.20 7.17
C GLY A 54 -6.44 2.33 8.51
N ILE A 55 -5.13 2.37 8.46
CA ILE A 55 -4.29 2.65 9.61
C ILE A 55 -3.21 3.66 9.24
N ASP A 56 -2.96 4.61 10.11
CA ASP A 56 -1.84 5.55 9.99
C ASP A 56 -1.40 6.01 11.37
N ARG A 57 -0.11 6.29 11.53
CA ARG A 57 0.42 6.88 12.78
C ARG A 57 -0.01 8.32 13.00
N ASP A 58 -0.41 9.02 11.94
CA ASP A 58 -0.95 10.39 12.01
C ASP A 58 -2.43 10.35 12.38
N ALA A 59 -2.72 10.60 13.66
CA ALA A 59 -4.08 10.62 14.18
C ALA A 59 -4.96 11.73 13.55
N GLU A 60 -4.36 12.84 13.09
CA GLU A 60 -5.10 13.90 12.39
C GLU A 60 -5.53 13.42 11.00
N GLY A 61 -4.61 12.78 10.26
CA GLY A 61 -4.92 12.15 8.98
C GLY A 61 -6.06 11.14 9.12
N VAL A 62 -5.99 10.26 10.11
CA VAL A 62 -7.05 9.28 10.41
C VAL A 62 -8.39 9.96 10.73
N ALA A 63 -8.39 11.04 11.52
CA ALA A 63 -9.62 11.78 11.82
C ALA A 63 -10.26 12.37 10.55
N GLN A 64 -9.43 12.85 9.61
CA GLN A 64 -9.91 13.34 8.32
C GLN A 64 -10.45 12.21 7.43
N VAL A 65 -9.80 11.04 7.43
CA VAL A 65 -10.30 9.85 6.72
C VAL A 65 -11.66 9.42 7.27
N ARG A 66 -11.85 9.39 8.59
CA ARG A 66 -13.16 9.08 9.22
C ARG A 66 -14.26 10.05 8.76
N LYS A 67 -13.97 11.35 8.74
CA LYS A 67 -14.91 12.36 8.27
C LYS A 67 -15.25 12.19 6.79
N MET A 68 -14.26 11.93 5.96
CA MET A 68 -14.42 11.66 4.53
C MET A 68 -15.26 10.39 4.30
N ALA A 69 -14.93 9.29 4.96
CA ALA A 69 -15.66 8.03 4.87
C ALA A 69 -17.13 8.19 5.31
N GLY A 70 -17.40 8.86 6.43
CA GLY A 70 -18.75 9.15 6.88
C GLY A 70 -19.57 10.01 5.90
N SER A 71 -18.90 10.82 5.06
CA SER A 71 -19.57 11.59 3.99
C SER A 71 -19.82 10.78 2.73
N LEU A 72 -18.87 9.93 2.32
CA LEU A 72 -18.94 9.17 1.06
C LEU A 72 -19.68 7.85 1.20
N GLN A 73 -19.54 7.20 2.35
CA GLN A 73 -20.15 5.89 2.66
C GLN A 73 -20.64 5.88 4.11
N PRO A 74 -21.77 6.52 4.42
CA PRO A 74 -22.25 6.70 5.80
C PRO A 74 -22.51 5.41 6.58
N ALA A 75 -22.69 4.28 5.91
CA ALA A 75 -22.89 2.98 6.54
C ALA A 75 -21.58 2.33 7.04
N LEU A 76 -20.41 2.84 6.61
CA LEU A 76 -19.13 2.29 7.00
C LEU A 76 -18.77 2.78 8.41
N PRO A 77 -18.41 1.88 9.36
CA PRO A 77 -18.03 2.27 10.71
C PRO A 77 -16.77 3.15 10.72
N ALA A 78 -16.78 4.22 11.52
CA ALA A 78 -15.63 5.10 11.65
C ALA A 78 -14.41 4.38 12.28
N GLU A 79 -14.66 3.34 13.06
CA GLU A 79 -13.68 2.47 13.73
C GLU A 79 -12.84 1.66 12.74
N ASN A 80 -13.28 1.54 11.50
CA ASN A 80 -12.49 0.92 10.43
C ASN A 80 -11.19 1.69 10.16
N PHE A 81 -11.13 2.96 10.57
CA PHE A 81 -9.93 3.79 10.41
C PHE A 81 -9.32 4.09 11.77
N GLN A 82 -8.09 3.63 12.00
CA GLN A 82 -7.46 3.66 13.31
C GLN A 82 -6.09 4.32 13.27
N ALA A 83 -5.75 5.04 14.35
CA ALA A 83 -4.39 5.52 14.54
C ALA A 83 -3.52 4.36 15.05
N GLY A 84 -2.38 4.12 14.38
CA GLY A 84 -1.48 3.04 14.74
C GLY A 84 -0.33 2.87 13.74
N CYS A 85 0.52 1.89 14.01
CA CYS A 85 1.70 1.60 13.20
C CYS A 85 1.45 0.43 12.24
N VAL A 86 2.06 0.49 11.07
CA VAL A 86 1.92 -0.57 10.04
C VAL A 86 2.56 -1.88 10.48
N GLU A 87 3.60 -1.83 11.29
CA GLU A 87 4.27 -3.00 11.86
C GLU A 87 3.48 -3.72 12.98
N ALA A 88 2.30 -3.20 13.36
CA ALA A 88 1.45 -3.78 14.41
C ALA A 88 -0.03 -3.39 14.17
N MET A 89 -0.62 -3.91 13.10
CA MET A 89 -2.00 -3.58 12.72
C MET A 89 -3.02 -4.35 13.57
N PRO A 90 -4.12 -3.72 14.03
CA PRO A 90 -5.13 -4.35 14.87
C PRO A 90 -6.12 -5.22 14.07
N PHE A 91 -5.68 -5.80 12.97
CA PHE A 91 -6.50 -6.67 12.13
C PHE A 91 -6.10 -8.13 12.30
N PRO A 92 -7.06 -9.09 12.24
CA PRO A 92 -6.76 -10.51 12.29
C PRO A 92 -5.87 -10.98 11.14
N ASP A 93 -5.31 -12.19 11.27
CA ASP A 93 -4.65 -12.88 10.17
C ASP A 93 -5.65 -13.13 9.03
N SER A 94 -5.18 -13.02 7.79
CA SER A 94 -6.00 -13.30 6.60
C SER A 94 -7.29 -12.48 6.51
N PHE A 95 -7.27 -11.26 7.02
CA PHE A 95 -8.43 -10.37 7.13
C PHE A 95 -8.84 -9.74 5.80
N ALA A 96 -7.87 -9.27 5.00
CA ALA A 96 -8.10 -8.43 3.83
C ALA A 96 -7.97 -9.19 2.51
N ASP A 97 -8.83 -8.86 1.54
CA ASP A 97 -8.67 -9.27 0.13
C ASP A 97 -7.54 -8.51 -0.54
N VAL A 98 -7.39 -7.23 -0.18
CA VAL A 98 -6.39 -6.33 -0.72
C VAL A 98 -5.75 -5.55 0.42
N VAL A 99 -4.42 -5.49 0.43
CA VAL A 99 -3.64 -4.60 1.28
C VAL A 99 -2.91 -3.60 0.39
N ILE A 100 -3.16 -2.32 0.62
CA ILE A 100 -2.49 -1.21 -0.05
C ILE A 100 -1.43 -0.65 0.91
N CYS A 101 -0.21 -0.43 0.41
CA CYS A 101 0.86 0.24 1.16
C CYS A 101 1.61 1.18 0.20
N SER A 102 1.10 2.41 0.06
CA SER A 102 1.59 3.37 -0.92
C SER A 102 2.35 4.52 -0.28
N ALA A 103 3.64 4.61 -0.57
CA ALA A 103 4.56 5.63 -0.04
C ALA A 103 4.78 5.55 1.48
N VAL A 104 4.96 4.34 2.01
CA VAL A 104 5.11 4.08 3.44
C VAL A 104 6.37 3.28 3.76
N LEU A 105 6.61 2.14 3.10
CA LEU A 105 7.70 1.21 3.44
C LEU A 105 9.10 1.85 3.41
N HIS A 106 9.32 2.87 2.58
CA HIS A 106 10.60 3.57 2.52
C HIS A 106 10.89 4.47 3.74
N PHE A 107 9.93 4.63 4.66
CA PHE A 107 10.18 5.27 5.95
C PHE A 107 10.65 4.27 7.03
N ALA A 108 10.96 3.05 6.66
CA ALA A 108 11.59 2.10 7.56
C ALA A 108 12.94 2.63 8.07
N ARG A 109 13.24 2.41 9.36
CA ARG A 109 14.47 2.88 10.01
C ARG A 109 15.69 2.06 9.60
N ASP A 110 15.44 0.80 9.26
CA ASP A 110 16.43 -0.21 8.88
C ASP A 110 15.70 -1.40 8.21
N GLU A 111 16.45 -2.40 7.76
CA GLU A 111 15.89 -3.59 7.12
C GLU A 111 15.00 -4.41 8.07
N ALA A 112 15.34 -4.50 9.35
CA ALA A 112 14.52 -5.23 10.32
C ALA A 112 13.14 -4.60 10.48
N HIS A 113 13.08 -3.27 10.54
CA HIS A 113 11.79 -2.53 10.58
C HIS A 113 11.03 -2.67 9.26
N PHE A 114 11.72 -2.58 8.11
CA PHE A 114 11.10 -2.80 6.79
C PHE A 114 10.45 -4.19 6.72
N ARG A 115 11.17 -5.24 7.14
CA ARG A 115 10.66 -6.61 7.18
C ARG A 115 9.50 -6.77 8.17
N ALA A 116 9.55 -6.12 9.33
CA ALA A 116 8.44 -6.15 10.29
C ALA A 116 7.16 -5.56 9.68
N MET A 117 7.24 -4.40 9.03
CA MET A 117 6.12 -3.80 8.31
C MET A 117 5.61 -4.73 7.21
N LEU A 118 6.49 -5.28 6.38
CA LEU A 118 6.13 -6.15 5.27
C LEU A 118 5.45 -7.45 5.75
N ASN A 119 5.99 -8.07 6.79
CA ASN A 119 5.41 -9.28 7.38
C ASN A 119 4.01 -9.04 7.93
N GLU A 120 3.78 -7.87 8.50
CA GLU A 120 2.47 -7.50 9.02
C GLU A 120 1.44 -7.25 7.89
N LEU A 121 1.84 -6.59 6.79
CA LEU A 121 1.02 -6.49 5.58
C LEU A 121 0.64 -7.87 5.05
N TRP A 122 1.61 -8.79 5.05
CA TRP A 122 1.41 -10.16 4.57
C TRP A 122 0.56 -11.01 5.50
N ARG A 123 0.66 -10.82 6.83
CA ARG A 123 -0.16 -11.49 7.84
C ARG A 123 -1.64 -11.16 7.64
N VAL A 124 -1.92 -9.85 7.48
CA VAL A 124 -3.29 -9.34 7.32
C VAL A 124 -3.90 -9.74 5.98
N LEU A 125 -3.08 -9.94 4.94
CA LEU A 125 -3.55 -10.36 3.63
C LEU A 125 -3.98 -11.83 3.64
N ARG A 126 -5.19 -12.14 3.14
CA ARG A 126 -5.68 -13.51 3.02
C ARG A 126 -4.95 -14.30 1.92
N PRO A 127 -4.96 -15.64 1.96
CA PRO A 127 -4.56 -16.46 0.82
C PRO A 127 -5.33 -16.07 -0.46
N GLY A 128 -4.64 -15.98 -1.59
CA GLY A 128 -5.19 -15.47 -2.85
C GLY A 128 -5.36 -13.95 -2.93
N GLY A 129 -5.11 -13.22 -1.84
CA GLY A 129 -5.23 -11.76 -1.76
C GLY A 129 -4.14 -11.01 -2.53
N LEU A 130 -4.34 -9.72 -2.72
CA LEU A 130 -3.47 -8.81 -3.47
C LEU A 130 -2.76 -7.84 -2.53
N LEU A 131 -1.44 -7.83 -2.52
CA LEU A 131 -0.62 -6.77 -1.93
C LEU A 131 -0.24 -5.77 -3.02
N PHE A 132 -0.61 -4.52 -2.84
CA PHE A 132 -0.16 -3.41 -3.66
C PHE A 132 0.79 -2.53 -2.87
N CYS A 133 2.06 -2.46 -3.27
CA CYS A 133 3.03 -1.54 -2.70
C CYS A 133 3.53 -0.54 -3.74
N ARG A 134 3.69 0.71 -3.32
CA ARG A 134 4.48 1.70 -4.03
C ARG A 134 5.49 2.32 -3.09
N LEU A 135 6.79 2.09 -3.33
CA LEU A 135 7.85 2.40 -2.38
C LEU A 135 9.06 3.01 -3.06
N GLY A 136 9.90 3.68 -2.27
CA GLY A 136 11.19 4.19 -2.73
C GLY A 136 12.12 3.06 -3.14
N SER A 137 12.81 3.22 -4.26
CA SER A 137 13.79 2.27 -4.75
C SER A 137 15.01 2.98 -5.31
N ARG A 138 16.10 2.23 -5.51
CA ARG A 138 17.30 2.70 -6.20
C ARG A 138 17.42 2.15 -7.63
N ILE A 139 16.32 1.63 -8.19
CA ILE A 139 16.30 1.05 -9.53
C ILE A 139 16.45 2.17 -10.57
N GLY A 140 17.58 2.17 -11.29
CA GLY A 140 17.89 3.18 -12.32
C GLY A 140 18.35 4.53 -11.78
N MET A 141 18.71 4.60 -10.48
CA MET A 141 19.30 5.81 -9.88
C MET A 141 20.40 5.44 -8.88
N ASP A 142 21.43 6.27 -8.85
CA ASP A 142 22.48 6.22 -7.84
C ASP A 142 22.15 7.20 -6.72
N PHE A 143 21.87 6.68 -5.54
CA PHE A 143 21.70 7.46 -4.33
C PHE A 143 22.88 7.27 -3.40
N ARG A 144 23.26 8.35 -2.69
CA ARG A 144 24.30 8.26 -1.67
C ARG A 144 23.79 7.45 -0.48
N GLU A 145 24.38 6.30 -0.22
CA GLU A 145 24.10 5.51 0.97
C GLU A 145 24.69 6.20 2.21
N LEU A 146 23.88 6.31 3.25
CA LEU A 146 24.23 6.92 4.54
C LEU A 146 24.58 5.87 5.58
N ARG A 147 23.88 4.76 5.58
CA ARG A 147 24.04 3.55 6.38
C ARG A 147 23.32 2.38 5.68
N PRO A 148 23.57 1.11 6.05
CA PRO A 148 23.01 -0.05 5.34
C PRO A 148 21.52 0.09 5.02
N GLY A 149 21.18 0.12 3.73
CA GLY A 149 19.82 0.24 3.22
C GLY A 149 19.20 1.63 3.30
N ILE A 150 19.85 2.61 3.93
CA ILE A 150 19.33 3.99 4.08
C ILE A 150 20.11 4.95 3.19
N TYR A 151 19.38 5.69 2.38
CA TYR A 151 19.93 6.57 1.36
C TYR A 151 19.42 8.01 1.51
N ALA A 152 20.22 8.96 1.07
CA ALA A 152 19.82 10.36 0.97
C ALA A 152 18.92 10.54 -0.25
N VAL A 153 17.67 10.99 -0.05
CA VAL A 153 16.69 11.29 -1.10
C VAL A 153 16.17 12.71 -0.88
N GLY A 154 16.69 13.67 -1.64
CA GLY A 154 16.45 15.09 -1.40
C GLY A 154 16.93 15.49 0.00
N SER A 155 16.05 16.05 0.84
CA SER A 155 16.32 16.41 2.23
C SER A 155 15.97 15.31 3.24
N SER A 156 15.57 14.14 2.78
CA SER A 156 15.08 13.02 3.61
C SER A 156 16.01 11.81 3.53
N GLU A 157 15.88 10.93 4.51
CA GLU A 157 16.53 9.63 4.54
C GLU A 157 15.48 8.55 4.31
N TRP A 158 15.71 7.69 3.30
CA TRP A 158 14.78 6.61 2.95
C TRP A 158 15.49 5.26 2.97
N PHE A 159 14.77 4.23 3.39
CA PHE A 159 15.14 2.86 3.11
C PHE A 159 14.79 2.56 1.65
N LEU A 160 15.79 2.26 0.83
CA LEU A 160 15.58 1.98 -0.58
C LEU A 160 15.81 0.52 -0.91
N VAL A 161 14.87 -0.05 -1.62
CA VAL A 161 14.97 -1.39 -2.19
C VAL A 161 15.56 -1.35 -3.60
N ASP A 162 16.06 -2.48 -4.07
CA ASP A 162 16.37 -2.71 -5.47
C ASP A 162 15.53 -3.86 -6.05
N GLN A 163 15.75 -4.17 -7.32
CA GLN A 163 15.02 -5.22 -8.01
C GLN A 163 15.29 -6.61 -7.41
N GLU A 164 16.53 -6.92 -7.08
CA GLU A 164 16.93 -8.21 -6.54
C GLU A 164 16.24 -8.46 -5.20
N MET A 165 16.29 -7.47 -4.29
CA MET A 165 15.61 -7.52 -3.00
C MET A 165 14.10 -7.75 -3.15
N LEU A 166 13.42 -7.04 -4.06
CA LEU A 166 11.98 -7.22 -4.26
C LEU A 166 11.62 -8.60 -4.81
N LEU A 167 12.44 -9.15 -5.72
CA LEU A 167 12.24 -10.51 -6.25
C LEU A 167 12.49 -11.56 -5.17
N GLN A 168 13.53 -11.40 -4.37
CA GLN A 168 13.84 -12.27 -3.24
C GLN A 168 12.70 -12.25 -2.19
N LEU A 169 12.24 -11.07 -1.79
CA LEU A 169 11.13 -10.91 -0.84
C LEU A 169 9.84 -11.54 -1.38
N THR A 170 9.57 -11.41 -2.69
CA THR A 170 8.41 -12.07 -3.32
C THR A 170 8.48 -13.58 -3.14
N ALA A 171 9.66 -14.18 -3.35
CA ALA A 171 9.87 -15.62 -3.19
C ALA A 171 9.81 -16.03 -1.71
N GLU A 172 10.46 -15.31 -0.79
CA GLU A 172 10.44 -15.56 0.66
C GLU A 172 9.01 -15.56 1.22
N LEU A 173 8.17 -14.66 0.75
CA LEU A 173 6.75 -14.57 1.13
C LEU A 173 5.87 -15.67 0.49
N GLY A 174 6.40 -16.48 -0.44
CA GLY A 174 5.60 -17.43 -1.20
C GLY A 174 4.58 -16.75 -2.12
N GLY A 175 4.88 -15.53 -2.56
CA GLY A 175 4.02 -14.74 -3.44
C GLY A 175 4.37 -14.89 -4.92
N THR A 176 3.50 -14.35 -5.77
CA THR A 176 3.71 -14.27 -7.23
C THR A 176 3.50 -12.84 -7.70
N LEU A 177 4.40 -12.32 -8.51
CA LEU A 177 4.21 -11.00 -9.13
C LEU A 177 2.98 -11.02 -10.03
N VAL A 178 2.08 -10.05 -9.84
CA VAL A 178 0.91 -9.83 -10.71
C VAL A 178 1.33 -9.08 -11.96
N ASP A 179 2.27 -8.16 -11.80
CA ASP A 179 2.87 -7.37 -12.87
C ASP A 179 4.40 -7.38 -12.76
N PRO A 180 5.13 -7.16 -13.86
CA PRO A 180 6.53 -6.76 -13.78
C PRO A 180 6.68 -5.52 -12.88
N LEU A 181 7.81 -5.42 -12.18
CA LEU A 181 8.12 -4.22 -11.38
C LEU A 181 8.09 -2.98 -12.28
N LYS A 182 7.29 -1.98 -11.90
CA LYS A 182 7.15 -0.72 -12.64
C LYS A 182 7.84 0.38 -11.86
N THR A 183 8.89 0.94 -12.42
CA THR A 183 9.68 1.99 -11.76
C THR A 183 9.48 3.34 -12.44
N THR A 184 9.23 4.37 -11.64
CA THR A 184 9.13 5.76 -12.10
C THR A 184 10.29 6.54 -11.52
N VAL A 185 11.21 6.96 -12.39
CA VAL A 185 12.30 7.87 -12.08
C VAL A 185 11.85 9.30 -12.37
N VAL A 186 11.97 10.18 -11.39
CA VAL A 186 11.62 11.60 -11.51
C VAL A 186 12.90 12.41 -11.42
N GLN A 187 13.56 12.65 -12.58
CA GLN A 187 14.85 13.32 -12.67
C GLN A 187 15.85 12.78 -11.63
N ASP A 188 16.57 13.66 -10.94
CA ASP A 188 17.50 13.31 -9.85
C ASP A 188 16.84 13.38 -8.46
N LEU A 189 15.50 13.49 -8.40
CA LEU A 189 14.78 13.76 -7.16
C LEU A 189 14.40 12.50 -6.40
N ARG A 190 13.88 11.51 -7.10
CA ARG A 190 13.38 10.26 -6.47
C ARG A 190 13.12 9.17 -7.49
N CYS A 191 13.13 7.96 -6.99
CA CYS A 191 12.71 6.78 -7.72
C CYS A 191 11.66 6.03 -6.90
N MET A 192 10.54 5.66 -7.53
CA MET A 192 9.44 4.94 -6.90
C MET A 192 9.11 3.70 -7.72
N THR A 193 9.07 2.55 -7.06
CA THR A 193 8.71 1.28 -7.70
C THR A 193 7.33 0.82 -7.23
N THR A 194 6.53 0.37 -8.17
CA THR A 194 5.26 -0.33 -7.93
C THR A 194 5.52 -1.82 -7.93
N TRP A 195 5.14 -2.46 -6.82
CA TRP A 195 5.33 -3.88 -6.55
C TRP A 195 3.97 -4.47 -6.17
N VAL A 196 3.44 -5.33 -7.04
CA VAL A 196 2.11 -5.94 -6.89
C VAL A 196 2.28 -7.44 -6.81
N VAL A 197 1.88 -8.02 -5.68
CA VAL A 197 2.10 -9.43 -5.36
C VAL A 197 0.78 -10.10 -4.98
N ARG A 198 0.55 -11.28 -5.51
CA ARG A 198 -0.54 -12.16 -5.09
C ARG A 198 -0.04 -13.18 -4.10
N LYS A 199 -0.70 -13.30 -2.96
CA LYS A 199 -0.44 -14.35 -1.97
C LYS A 199 -0.92 -15.69 -2.53
N ALA A 200 -0.13 -16.73 -2.35
CA ALA A 200 -0.55 -18.07 -2.78
C ALA A 200 -1.91 -18.42 -2.17
N ALA A 201 -2.79 -19.06 -2.96
CA ALA A 201 -4.03 -19.61 -2.44
C ALA A 201 -3.75 -20.84 -1.57
N GLU A 202 -4.63 -21.13 -0.62
CA GLU A 202 -4.51 -22.39 0.12
C GLU A 202 -4.73 -23.59 -0.84
N PRO A 203 -3.93 -24.67 -0.70
CA PRO A 203 -4.16 -25.88 -1.47
C PRO A 203 -5.57 -26.43 -1.16
N GLY A 204 -6.48 -26.38 -2.12
CA GLY A 204 -7.83 -26.94 -1.98
C GLY A 204 -9.00 -25.94 -2.06
N ALA A 205 -8.77 -24.63 -2.24
CA ALA A 205 -9.82 -23.63 -2.40
C ALA A 205 -10.22 -23.37 -3.86
N ALA A 206 -10.14 -24.39 -4.72
CA ALA A 206 -10.67 -24.32 -6.09
C ALA A 206 -12.05 -24.99 -6.12
N SER A 207 -13.09 -24.19 -6.17
CA SER A 207 -14.43 -24.62 -6.56
C SER A 207 -15.13 -23.54 -7.37
#